data_05914de4a63d69c9f6d1c0cffcec6f32
#
_entry.id   05914de4a63d69c9f6d1c0cffcec6f32
#
_cell.length_a   1.000
_cell.length_b   1.000
_cell.length_c   1.000
_cell.angle_alpha   90.00
_cell.angle_beta   90.00
_cell.angle_gamma   90.00
#
_symmetry.space_group_name_H-M   'P 1'
#
loop_
_entity.id
_entity.type
_entity.pdbx_description
1 polymer ?
#
loop_
_entity_poly.entity_id
_entity_poly.type
_entity_poly.pdbx_seq_one_letter_code
_entity_poly.pdbx_strand_id
1 'polypeptide(L)'
;MTAQKGSAFLLKIADGATPPVYRTVAGLRTTQMSINGDTVVITSKESGGWRELLSGAGVRSVSVGASGIFLGSAAEEQVRASALAGTIDAYELSFEDGQKLRGTFLIQRLDYSGDFNGERNYALNLESSGAVVPA
;
A
#
# COMPACT_ATOMS: atom_id res chain seq x y z
N MET A 1 8.98 -24.00 -4.45
CA MET A 1 8.89 -22.64 -3.84
C MET A 1 8.07 -22.73 -2.56
N THR A 2 8.59 -22.21 -1.49
CA THR A 2 7.85 -22.14 -0.23
C THR A 2 6.94 -20.93 -0.21
N ALA A 3 5.69 -21.09 0.16
CA ALA A 3 4.76 -19.97 0.29
C ALA A 3 5.20 -19.06 1.45
N GLN A 4 5.11 -17.78 1.24
CA GLN A 4 5.43 -16.79 2.28
C GLN A 4 4.29 -16.70 3.29
N LYS A 5 4.64 -16.42 4.53
CA LYS A 5 3.66 -16.23 5.59
C LYS A 5 3.00 -14.85 5.47
N GLY A 6 1.69 -14.80 5.56
CA GLY A 6 0.96 -13.53 5.54
C GLY A 6 1.35 -12.61 6.69
N SER A 7 1.72 -13.16 7.85
CA SER A 7 2.16 -12.37 8.99
C SER A 7 3.49 -11.65 8.77
N ALA A 8 4.25 -12.03 7.75
CA ALA A 8 5.51 -11.37 7.40
C ALA A 8 5.33 -10.29 6.31
N PHE A 9 4.14 -10.13 5.76
CA PHE A 9 3.81 -9.04 4.84
C PHE A 9 3.37 -7.83 5.66
N LEU A 10 4.27 -6.85 5.79
CA LEU A 10 4.09 -5.72 6.72
C LEU A 10 4.01 -4.39 5.97
N LEU A 11 3.14 -3.51 6.45
CA LEU A 11 3.08 -2.12 6.03
C LEU A 11 3.83 -1.26 7.05
N LYS A 12 4.74 -0.41 6.56
CA LYS A 12 5.52 0.51 7.39
C LYS A 12 5.38 1.93 6.88
N ILE A 13 5.40 2.89 7.79
CA ILE A 13 5.37 4.32 7.46
C ILE A 13 6.68 4.97 7.89
N ALA A 14 7.18 5.90 7.05
CA ALA A 14 8.37 6.69 7.39
C ALA A 14 8.06 7.69 8.51
N ASP A 15 9.00 7.85 9.43
CA ASP A 15 8.83 8.74 10.59
C ASP A 15 9.16 10.20 10.33
N GLY A 16 9.56 10.54 9.10
CA GLY A 16 9.95 11.91 8.73
C GLY A 16 11.36 12.31 9.11
N ALA A 17 12.14 11.41 9.72
CA ALA A 17 13.55 11.67 10.04
C ALA A 17 14.43 11.62 8.79
N THR A 18 15.66 12.14 8.90
CA THR A 18 16.64 12.11 7.82
C THR A 18 17.91 11.42 8.30
N PRO A 19 18.23 10.18 7.83
CA PRO A 19 17.44 9.35 6.94
C PRO A 19 16.16 8.83 7.61
N PRO A 20 15.09 8.54 6.83
CA PRO A 20 13.84 8.10 7.41
C PRO A 20 13.95 6.69 8.01
N VAL A 21 13.30 6.51 9.15
CA VAL A 21 13.11 5.21 9.76
C VAL A 21 11.69 4.76 9.49
N TYR A 22 11.53 3.56 8.93
CA TYR A 22 10.23 3.00 8.64
C TYR A 22 9.73 2.19 9.83
N ARG A 23 8.57 2.58 10.35
CA ARG A 23 7.96 1.92 11.51
C ARG A 23 6.78 1.09 11.07
N THR A 24 6.69 -0.14 11.56
CA THR A 24 5.56 -1.02 11.28
C THR A 24 4.28 -0.41 11.84
N VAL A 25 3.23 -0.38 11.01
CA VAL A 25 1.90 0.00 11.47
C VAL A 25 1.36 -1.17 12.27
N ALA A 26 1.39 -1.04 13.59
CA ALA A 26 1.04 -2.12 14.50
C ALA A 26 -0.46 -2.46 14.44
N GLY A 27 -0.80 -3.66 14.87
CA GLY A 27 -2.20 -4.09 14.96
C GLY A 27 -2.82 -4.52 13.65
N LEU A 28 -2.15 -4.36 12.51
CA LEU A 28 -2.67 -4.84 11.24
C LEU A 28 -2.66 -6.36 11.18
N ARG A 29 -3.81 -6.94 10.89
CA ARG A 29 -3.97 -8.40 10.75
C ARG A 29 -3.98 -8.83 9.29
N THR A 30 -4.42 -7.95 8.40
CA THR A 30 -4.53 -8.23 6.98
C THR A 30 -3.92 -7.06 6.21
N THR A 31 -3.01 -7.37 5.29
CA THR A 31 -2.42 -6.40 4.39
C THR A 31 -2.52 -6.95 2.97
N GLN A 32 -3.05 -6.14 2.06
CA GLN A 32 -3.20 -6.50 0.65
C GLN A 32 -2.58 -5.43 -0.22
N MET A 33 -1.96 -5.85 -1.30
CA MET A 33 -1.39 -4.93 -2.29
C MET A 33 -1.81 -5.37 -3.68
N SER A 34 -2.22 -4.40 -4.49
CA SER A 34 -2.52 -4.62 -5.91
C SER A 34 -1.68 -3.68 -6.75
N ILE A 35 -1.03 -4.21 -7.76
CA ILE A 35 -0.30 -3.43 -8.75
C ILE A 35 -1.21 -3.32 -9.97
N ASN A 36 -1.60 -2.10 -10.31
CA ASN A 36 -2.55 -1.83 -11.38
C ASN A 36 -1.82 -1.17 -12.55
N GLY A 37 -2.21 -1.51 -13.75
CA GLY A 37 -1.67 -0.89 -14.95
C GLY A 37 -2.76 -0.68 -15.97
N ASP A 38 -2.86 0.55 -16.49
CA ASP A 38 -3.73 0.83 -17.61
C ASP A 38 -3.10 0.27 -18.88
N THR A 39 -3.94 -0.20 -19.78
CA THR A 39 -3.49 -0.73 -21.06
C THR A 39 -3.79 0.26 -22.19
N VAL A 40 -2.86 0.35 -23.13
CA VAL A 40 -3.04 1.14 -24.35
C VAL A 40 -3.11 0.16 -25.52
N VAL A 41 -4.24 0.16 -26.23
CA VAL A 41 -4.50 -0.76 -27.33
C VAL A 41 -3.94 -0.19 -28.63
N ILE A 42 -3.11 -0.96 -29.32
CA ILE A 42 -2.51 -0.58 -30.61
C ILE A 42 -2.88 -1.53 -31.72
N THR A 43 -3.97 -2.30 -31.54
CA THR A 43 -4.42 -3.29 -32.50
C THR A 43 -4.56 -2.68 -33.89
N SER A 44 -4.01 -3.37 -34.89
CA SER A 44 -4.06 -2.97 -36.28
C SER A 44 -4.50 -4.13 -37.17
N LYS A 45 -4.68 -3.87 -38.48
CA LYS A 45 -5.00 -4.94 -39.43
C LYS A 45 -3.94 -6.03 -39.48
N GLU A 46 -2.68 -5.66 -39.19
CA GLU A 46 -1.56 -6.58 -39.19
C GLU A 46 -1.51 -7.48 -37.96
N SER A 47 -2.33 -7.20 -36.96
CA SER A 47 -2.41 -8.01 -35.73
C SER A 47 -3.14 -9.35 -35.95
N GLY A 48 -3.67 -9.60 -37.15
CA GLY A 48 -4.34 -10.87 -37.46
C GLY A 48 -5.62 -11.12 -36.68
N GLY A 49 -6.32 -10.05 -36.26
CA GLY A 49 -7.54 -10.14 -35.45
C GLY A 49 -7.30 -10.23 -33.96
N TRP A 50 -6.05 -10.22 -33.52
CA TRP A 50 -5.70 -10.24 -32.11
C TRP A 50 -5.48 -8.82 -31.58
N ARG A 51 -5.89 -8.62 -30.32
CA ARG A 51 -5.63 -7.34 -29.62
C ARG A 51 -4.14 -7.28 -29.26
N GLU A 52 -3.51 -6.16 -29.57
CA GLU A 52 -2.15 -5.84 -29.16
C GLU A 52 -2.15 -4.66 -28.19
N LEU A 53 -1.22 -4.68 -27.24
CA LEU A 53 -1.07 -3.67 -26.22
C LEU A 53 0.31 -3.02 -26.31
N LEU A 54 0.36 -1.72 -26.03
CA LEU A 54 1.62 -0.99 -26.00
C LEU A 54 2.25 -1.12 -24.60
N SER A 55 3.46 -1.67 -24.58
CA SER A 55 4.19 -1.88 -23.33
C SER A 55 4.66 -0.55 -22.73
N GLY A 56 4.43 -0.38 -21.43
CA GLY A 56 4.93 0.77 -20.67
C GLY A 56 4.21 2.09 -20.93
N ALA A 57 3.14 2.10 -21.71
CA ALA A 57 2.45 3.34 -22.09
C ALA A 57 1.33 3.76 -21.14
N GLY A 58 0.75 2.83 -20.39
CA GLY A 58 -0.34 3.12 -19.46
C GLY A 58 0.13 3.65 -18.13
N VAL A 59 -0.78 4.24 -17.39
CA VAL A 59 -0.53 4.67 -16.01
C VAL A 59 -0.47 3.44 -15.11
N ARG A 60 0.58 3.35 -14.33
CA ARG A 60 0.75 2.29 -13.33
C ARG A 60 0.53 2.85 -11.94
N SER A 61 -0.13 2.09 -11.09
CA SER A 61 -0.40 2.49 -9.71
C SER A 61 -0.37 1.28 -8.79
N VAL A 62 -0.18 1.54 -7.51
CA VAL A 62 -0.24 0.51 -6.47
C VAL A 62 -1.30 0.91 -5.47
N SER A 63 -2.20 -0.02 -5.17
CA SER A 63 -3.22 0.16 -4.15
C SER A 63 -2.91 -0.78 -2.98
N VAL A 64 -3.02 -0.27 -1.76
CA VAL A 64 -2.80 -1.06 -0.55
C VAL A 64 -4.04 -0.99 0.31
N GLY A 65 -4.54 -2.15 0.72
CA GLY A 65 -5.61 -2.28 1.69
C GLY A 65 -5.10 -3.00 2.93
N ALA A 66 -5.44 -2.50 4.09
CA ALA A 66 -5.02 -3.12 5.35
C ALA A 66 -6.09 -2.94 6.41
N SER A 67 -6.19 -3.90 7.31
CA SER A 67 -7.13 -3.83 8.42
C SER A 67 -6.59 -4.53 9.65
N GLY A 68 -7.06 -4.14 10.81
CA GLY A 68 -6.62 -4.75 12.06
C GLY A 68 -7.23 -4.08 13.28
N ILE A 69 -6.56 -4.26 14.41
CA ILE A 69 -6.95 -3.72 15.71
C ILE A 69 -6.12 -2.49 16.00
N PHE A 70 -6.76 -1.41 16.45
CA PHE A 70 -6.07 -0.18 16.84
C PHE A 70 -5.43 -0.35 18.24
N LEU A 71 -4.11 -0.29 18.27
CA LEU A 71 -3.32 -0.44 19.49
C LEU A 71 -2.80 0.89 20.05
N GLY A 72 -2.93 1.98 19.30
CA GLY A 72 -2.47 3.29 19.73
C GLY A 72 -0.96 3.49 19.59
N SER A 73 -0.29 2.75 18.71
CA SER A 73 1.14 2.95 18.47
C SER A 73 1.43 4.28 17.79
N ALA A 74 2.69 4.73 17.87
CA ALA A 74 3.11 5.98 17.22
C ALA A 74 2.90 5.93 15.71
N ALA A 75 3.13 4.77 15.08
CA ALA A 75 2.91 4.61 13.64
C ALA A 75 1.44 4.72 13.27
N GLU A 76 0.54 4.15 14.06
CA GLU A 76 -0.90 4.27 13.85
C GLU A 76 -1.40 5.71 14.01
N GLU A 77 -0.89 6.42 14.99
CA GLU A 77 -1.22 7.85 15.20
C GLU A 77 -0.71 8.71 14.04
N GLN A 78 0.47 8.39 13.52
CA GLN A 78 1.02 9.07 12.35
C GLN A 78 0.16 8.84 11.11
N VAL A 79 -0.32 7.62 10.90
CA VAL A 79 -1.25 7.29 9.81
C VAL A 79 -2.53 8.13 9.93
N ARG A 80 -3.09 8.22 11.12
CA ARG A 80 -4.29 9.03 11.35
C ARG A 80 -4.05 10.51 11.07
N ALA A 81 -2.91 11.04 11.52
CA ALA A 81 -2.56 12.44 11.27
C ALA A 81 -2.39 12.71 9.77
N SER A 82 -1.75 11.80 9.04
CA SER A 82 -1.61 11.91 7.58
C SER A 82 -2.95 11.86 6.87
N ALA A 83 -3.87 11.01 7.33
CA ALA A 83 -5.21 10.92 6.76
C ALA A 83 -5.99 12.22 6.96
N LEU A 84 -5.93 12.80 8.15
CA LEU A 84 -6.61 14.05 8.45
C LEU A 84 -6.02 15.23 7.68
N ALA A 85 -4.70 15.26 7.51
CA ALA A 85 -4.03 16.32 6.77
C ALA A 85 -4.11 16.16 5.26
N GLY A 86 -4.42 14.96 4.76
CA GLY A 86 -4.43 14.69 3.33
C GLY A 86 -3.04 14.70 2.70
N THR A 87 -2.01 14.37 3.46
CA THR A 87 -0.62 14.42 3.00
C THR A 87 -0.20 13.13 2.32
N ILE A 88 0.74 13.28 1.39
CA ILE A 88 1.39 12.15 0.74
C ILE A 88 2.66 11.84 1.51
N ASP A 89 2.77 10.62 2.03
CA ASP A 89 3.90 10.20 2.85
C ASP A 89 4.58 8.98 2.25
N ALA A 90 5.82 8.72 2.69
CA ALA A 90 6.58 7.56 2.26
C ALA A 90 6.18 6.33 3.09
N TYR A 91 5.97 5.21 2.39
CA TYR A 91 5.61 3.93 2.98
C TYR A 91 6.50 2.83 2.43
N GLU A 92 6.64 1.77 3.19
CA GLU A 92 7.37 0.57 2.81
C GLU A 92 6.51 -0.66 3.02
N LEU A 93 6.51 -1.55 2.02
CA LEU A 93 5.90 -2.86 2.11
C LEU A 93 7.02 -3.89 2.19
N SER A 94 7.06 -4.65 3.28
CA SER A 94 8.07 -5.68 3.52
C SER A 94 7.50 -7.07 3.30
N PHE A 95 8.27 -7.94 2.67
CA PHE A 95 7.92 -9.34 2.43
C PHE A 95 8.79 -10.26 3.28
N GLU A 96 8.35 -11.51 3.47
CA GLU A 96 9.05 -12.50 4.30
C GLU A 96 10.48 -12.76 3.82
N ASP A 97 10.71 -12.75 2.52
CA ASP A 97 12.01 -13.03 1.92
C ASP A 97 13.02 -11.88 2.04
N GLY A 98 12.65 -10.79 2.71
CA GLY A 98 13.48 -9.62 2.87
C GLY A 98 13.35 -8.60 1.76
N GLN A 99 12.57 -8.87 0.73
CA GLN A 99 12.31 -7.88 -0.31
C GLN A 99 11.39 -6.78 0.22
N LYS A 100 11.59 -5.57 -0.29
CA LYS A 100 10.86 -4.39 0.13
C LYS A 100 10.50 -3.55 -1.07
N LEU A 101 9.31 -2.95 -1.01
CA LEU A 101 8.88 -1.95 -1.97
C LEU A 101 8.68 -0.64 -1.23
N ARG A 102 9.18 0.45 -1.80
CA ARG A 102 9.02 1.79 -1.24
C ARG A 102 8.39 2.71 -2.25
N GLY A 103 7.53 3.59 -1.77
CA GLY A 103 6.90 4.59 -2.59
C GLY A 103 6.18 5.60 -1.72
N THR A 104 5.64 6.62 -2.37
CA THR A 104 4.81 7.60 -1.70
C THR A 104 3.34 7.30 -1.95
N PHE A 105 2.53 7.40 -0.92
CA PHE A 105 1.12 7.03 -0.96
C PHE A 105 0.28 8.09 -0.26
N LEU A 106 -0.94 8.25 -0.75
CA LEU A 106 -1.98 9.04 -0.11
C LEU A 106 -2.96 8.07 0.56
N ILE A 107 -3.35 8.37 1.79
CA ILE A 107 -4.41 7.61 2.46
C ILE A 107 -5.74 8.06 1.86
N GLN A 108 -6.33 7.17 1.07
CA GLN A 108 -7.60 7.43 0.40
C GLN A 108 -8.75 7.31 1.38
N ARG A 109 -8.65 6.36 2.31
CA ARG A 109 -9.71 6.07 3.27
C ARG A 109 -9.13 5.48 4.54
N LEU A 110 -9.64 5.92 5.67
CA LEU A 110 -9.29 5.37 6.98
C LEU A 110 -10.59 5.27 7.78
N ASP A 111 -10.99 4.05 8.10
CA ASP A 111 -12.21 3.77 8.85
C ASP A 111 -11.85 3.24 10.23
N TYR A 112 -12.57 3.71 11.24
CA TYR A 112 -12.53 3.16 12.58
C TYR A 112 -13.91 2.63 12.95
N SER A 113 -13.93 1.51 13.63
CA SER A 113 -15.16 0.96 14.20
C SER A 113 -14.86 0.35 15.56
N GLY A 114 -15.83 0.36 16.44
CA GLY A 114 -15.68 -0.22 17.76
C GLY A 114 -17.02 -0.36 18.45
N ASP A 115 -17.13 -1.42 19.23
CA ASP A 115 -18.30 -1.66 20.07
C ASP A 115 -18.04 -1.12 21.48
N PHE A 116 -19.12 -0.88 22.22
CA PHE A 116 -19.05 -0.31 23.57
C PHE A 116 -18.10 -1.08 24.50
N ASN A 117 -18.09 -2.41 24.41
CA ASN A 117 -17.24 -3.29 25.20
C ASN A 117 -16.21 -4.04 24.36
N GLY A 118 -16.01 -3.65 23.11
CA GLY A 118 -15.17 -4.38 22.19
C GLY A 118 -13.88 -3.67 21.82
N GLU A 119 -13.08 -4.35 21.00
CA GLU A 119 -11.87 -3.81 20.43
C GLU A 119 -12.20 -2.75 19.39
N ARG A 120 -11.32 -1.76 19.27
CA ARG A 120 -11.38 -0.83 18.15
C ARG A 120 -10.72 -1.47 16.94
N ASN A 121 -11.44 -1.52 15.85
CA ASN A 121 -10.92 -2.01 14.59
C ASN A 121 -10.68 -0.83 13.65
N TYR A 122 -9.73 -0.97 12.75
CA TYR A 122 -9.53 0.02 11.72
C TYR A 122 -9.18 -0.65 10.39
N ALA A 123 -9.52 0.06 9.32
CA ALA A 123 -9.19 -0.34 7.97
C ALA A 123 -8.72 0.89 7.20
N LEU A 124 -7.73 0.70 6.34
CA LEU A 124 -7.21 1.80 5.54
C LEU A 124 -6.95 1.37 4.12
N ASN A 125 -7.06 2.34 3.20
CA ASN A 125 -6.72 2.18 1.80
C ASN A 125 -5.73 3.27 1.42
N LEU A 126 -4.65 2.85 0.76
CA LEU A 126 -3.62 3.74 0.24
C LEU A 126 -3.60 3.66 -1.26
N GLU A 127 -3.36 4.81 -1.90
CA GLU A 127 -3.13 4.89 -3.34
C GLU A 127 -1.77 5.52 -3.59
N SER A 128 -1.00 4.92 -4.50
CA SER A 128 0.35 5.41 -4.80
C SER A 128 0.30 6.73 -5.56
N SER A 129 1.27 7.59 -5.26
CA SER A 129 1.53 8.81 -6.02
C SER A 129 2.99 8.78 -6.43
N GLY A 130 3.25 8.61 -7.71
CA GLY A 130 4.59 8.43 -8.22
C GLY A 130 5.03 6.96 -8.27
N ALA A 131 6.31 6.74 -8.50
CA ALA A 131 6.84 5.39 -8.68
C ALA A 131 6.94 4.64 -7.36
N VAL A 132 6.60 3.35 -7.41
CA VAL A 132 6.87 2.41 -6.32
C VAL A 132 8.00 1.50 -6.80
N VAL A 133 9.07 1.45 -6.05
CA VAL A 133 10.32 0.80 -6.48
C VAL A 133 10.82 -0.19 -5.42
N PRO A 134 11.55 -1.23 -5.85
CA PRO A 134 12.25 -2.09 -4.90
C PRO A 134 13.28 -1.32 -4.09
N ALA A 135 13.38 -1.66 -2.82
CA ALA A 135 14.32 -1.02 -1.92
C ALA A 135 15.43 -1.97 -1.48
#